data_db3b84b691ebd78f4e83f015c0689e78
#
_entry.id   db3b84b691ebd78f4e83f015c0689e78
#
_cell.length_a   1.000
_cell.length_b   1.000
_cell.length_c   1.000
_cell.angle_alpha   90.00
_cell.angle_beta   90.00
_cell.angle_gamma   90.00
#
_symmetry.space_group_name_H-M   'P 1'
#
loop_
_entity.id
_entity.type
_entity.pdbx_description
1 polymer ?
#
loop_
_entity_poly.entity_id
_entity_poly.type
_entity_poly.pdbx_seq_one_letter_code
_entity_poly.pdbx_strand_id
1 'polypeptide(L)'
;MILIAGPCVIESRELIMKVAESLRKFNEMSGVEFYFKSSFDKANRTSISSFRGPGLQRGCEILAEVKEKFGYKILTDIHESYQAEPVARVADVLQIPAFLCRQTDLLVAAASTQAVVNIKKGQFLSPQAMKHSVEKVLQTRSARAYTPQSGAASSDTKAAQNSARSSDTEICAAQNGAQGGANDGSSALGAQNSCGARSGVQNSAHACDASSAANSAQSASQPSGEGMHDLARRYGVWLTERGSTFGYGNLIVDMRSLPIMREFAPVIFDATHSVQMPSIGATSGGDSRFVPYLARAAAAVGVDGFFYETHPDPAHALSDGPNMLNLQQLERVVAQTLAIQKALGF
;
A
#
# COMPACT_ATOMS: atom_id res chain seq x y z
N MET A 1 -18.78 -6.19 -9.45
CA MET A 1 -18.24 -5.54 -8.23
C MET A 1 -17.06 -6.34 -7.71
N ILE A 2 -15.93 -5.70 -7.43
CA ILE A 2 -14.79 -6.34 -6.74
C ILE A 2 -15.11 -6.44 -5.25
N LEU A 3 -14.96 -7.63 -4.67
CA LEU A 3 -15.12 -7.87 -3.24
C LEU A 3 -13.85 -8.49 -2.67
N ILE A 4 -13.19 -7.76 -1.78
CA ILE A 4 -12.00 -8.20 -1.06
C ILE A 4 -12.43 -8.46 0.39
N ALA A 5 -12.31 -9.72 0.86
CA ALA A 5 -12.64 -10.05 2.24
C ALA A 5 -11.76 -11.18 2.81
N GLY A 6 -11.55 -11.13 4.13
CA GLY A 6 -10.79 -12.13 4.89
C GLY A 6 -10.28 -11.60 6.21
N PRO A 7 -9.50 -12.40 6.97
CA PRO A 7 -8.92 -11.95 8.23
C PRO A 7 -7.87 -10.86 8.05
N CYS A 8 -7.72 -10.02 9.06
CA CYS A 8 -6.70 -8.97 9.05
C CYS A 8 -5.29 -9.52 8.82
N VAL A 9 -4.94 -10.61 9.53
CA VAL A 9 -3.64 -11.28 9.50
C VAL A 9 -3.83 -12.79 9.57
N ILE A 10 -2.88 -13.54 9.08
CA ILE A 10 -2.83 -15.00 9.24
C ILE A 10 -2.46 -15.29 10.70
N GLU A 11 -3.44 -15.63 11.52
CA GLU A 11 -3.25 -15.98 12.93
C GLU A 11 -2.86 -17.46 13.06
N SER A 12 -3.55 -18.34 12.37
CA SER A 12 -3.22 -19.75 12.20
C SER A 12 -3.74 -20.28 10.88
N ARG A 13 -3.21 -21.40 10.41
CA ARG A 13 -3.69 -22.09 9.21
C ARG A 13 -5.15 -22.51 9.36
N GLU A 14 -5.51 -23.05 10.52
CA GLU A 14 -6.85 -23.55 10.84
C GLU A 14 -7.89 -22.43 10.77
N LEU A 15 -7.57 -21.26 11.34
CA LEU A 15 -8.43 -20.07 11.27
C LEU A 15 -8.65 -19.62 9.82
N ILE A 16 -7.56 -19.54 9.04
CA ILE A 16 -7.61 -19.13 7.64
C ILE A 16 -8.52 -20.07 6.84
N MET A 17 -8.35 -21.40 6.99
CA MET A 17 -9.17 -22.37 6.28
C MET A 17 -10.66 -22.31 6.69
N LYS A 18 -10.94 -22.11 7.98
CA LYS A 18 -12.30 -21.93 8.50
C LYS A 18 -12.98 -20.68 7.91
N VAL A 19 -12.25 -19.56 7.89
CA VAL A 19 -12.77 -18.31 7.31
C VAL A 19 -12.96 -18.46 5.80
N ALA A 20 -11.97 -19.04 5.09
CA ALA A 20 -12.07 -19.26 3.65
C ALA A 20 -13.30 -20.10 3.30
N GLU A 21 -13.57 -21.18 4.02
CA GLU A 21 -14.79 -22.00 3.83
C GLU A 21 -16.07 -21.17 4.01
N SER A 22 -16.12 -20.32 5.04
CA SER A 22 -17.29 -19.47 5.33
C SER A 22 -17.55 -18.40 4.26
N LEU A 23 -16.53 -18.05 3.47
CA LEU A 23 -16.62 -17.02 2.41
C LEU A 23 -16.94 -17.61 1.02
N ARG A 24 -17.11 -18.93 0.88
CA ARG A 24 -17.38 -19.65 -0.39
C ARG A 24 -18.50 -19.02 -1.20
N LYS A 25 -19.59 -18.66 -0.54
CA LYS A 25 -20.77 -18.04 -1.15
C LYS A 25 -20.48 -16.75 -1.93
N PHE A 26 -19.45 -15.97 -1.52
CA PHE A 26 -19.10 -14.73 -2.21
C PHE A 26 -18.36 -15.01 -3.52
N ASN A 27 -17.58 -16.08 -3.57
CA ASN A 27 -16.92 -16.50 -4.81
C ASN A 27 -17.90 -17.06 -5.85
N GLU A 28 -19.03 -17.58 -5.40
CA GLU A 28 -20.09 -18.15 -6.24
C GLU A 28 -21.17 -17.11 -6.61
N MET A 29 -21.08 -15.90 -6.04
CA MET A 29 -22.10 -14.86 -6.21
C MET A 29 -21.97 -14.17 -7.58
N SER A 30 -23.03 -14.21 -8.38
CA SER A 30 -23.07 -13.57 -9.69
C SER A 30 -22.83 -12.06 -9.59
N GLY A 31 -22.00 -11.53 -10.47
CA GLY A 31 -21.61 -10.11 -10.50
C GLY A 31 -20.57 -9.70 -9.45
N VAL A 32 -20.07 -10.65 -8.67
CA VAL A 32 -18.99 -10.43 -7.69
C VAL A 32 -17.71 -11.09 -8.18
N GLU A 33 -16.62 -10.32 -8.20
CA GLU A 33 -15.27 -10.81 -8.38
C GLU A 33 -14.60 -10.84 -7.01
N PHE A 34 -14.48 -12.04 -6.43
CA PHE A 34 -14.04 -12.23 -5.06
C PHE A 34 -12.53 -12.42 -4.95
N TYR A 35 -11.92 -11.76 -3.94
CA TYR A 35 -10.54 -11.90 -3.55
C TYR A 35 -10.45 -12.23 -2.07
N PHE A 36 -9.83 -13.35 -1.73
CA PHE A 36 -9.53 -13.68 -0.35
C PHE A 36 -8.32 -12.89 0.11
N LYS A 37 -8.45 -12.16 1.23
CA LYS A 37 -7.38 -11.32 1.77
C LYS A 37 -6.92 -11.80 3.14
N SER A 38 -5.63 -11.93 3.33
CA SER A 38 -5.00 -11.94 4.65
C SER A 38 -3.55 -11.50 4.56
N SER A 39 -3.04 -10.83 5.59
CA SER A 39 -1.63 -10.40 5.64
C SER A 39 -0.76 -11.49 6.24
N PHE A 40 0.41 -11.74 5.67
CA PHE A 40 1.40 -12.64 6.24
C PHE A 40 2.27 -11.96 7.31
N ASP A 41 2.30 -10.65 7.34
CA ASP A 41 3.00 -9.82 8.33
C ASP A 41 2.25 -8.50 8.57
N LYS A 42 2.36 -7.97 9.77
CA LYS A 42 1.93 -6.63 10.16
C LYS A 42 3.15 -5.81 10.54
N ALA A 43 3.77 -5.15 9.55
CA ALA A 43 5.06 -4.48 9.72
C ALA A 43 4.98 -3.16 10.52
N ASN A 44 3.80 -2.56 10.69
CA ASN A 44 3.60 -1.24 11.30
C ASN A 44 2.90 -1.28 12.66
N ARG A 45 3.24 -2.24 13.51
CA ARG A 45 2.64 -2.37 14.86
C ARG A 45 3.03 -1.24 15.79
N THR A 46 2.11 -0.87 16.71
CA THR A 46 2.36 0.12 17.76
C THR A 46 3.37 -0.39 18.79
N SER A 47 3.34 -1.69 19.12
CA SER A 47 4.29 -2.32 20.06
C SER A 47 5.12 -3.38 19.38
N ILE A 48 6.40 -3.49 19.76
CA ILE A 48 7.31 -4.52 19.25
C ILE A 48 6.87 -5.94 19.65
N SER A 49 6.13 -6.07 20.75
CA SER A 49 5.58 -7.34 21.23
C SER A 49 4.26 -7.74 20.58
N SER A 50 3.66 -6.89 19.73
CA SER A 50 2.41 -7.18 19.06
C SER A 50 2.56 -8.34 18.08
N PHE A 51 1.51 -9.15 17.94
CA PHE A 51 1.47 -10.23 16.96
C PHE A 51 1.64 -9.70 15.54
N ARG A 52 2.54 -10.30 14.80
CA ARG A 52 2.87 -9.86 13.41
C ARG A 52 2.35 -10.79 12.33
N GLY A 53 2.16 -12.05 12.62
CA GLY A 53 1.83 -13.08 11.61
C GLY A 53 2.93 -14.12 11.45
N PRO A 54 2.76 -15.09 10.53
CA PRO A 54 3.68 -16.21 10.34
C PRO A 54 4.96 -15.86 9.54
N GLY A 55 5.01 -14.64 8.98
CA GLY A 55 6.07 -14.21 8.08
C GLY A 55 5.86 -14.64 6.62
N LEU A 56 6.76 -14.19 5.75
CA LEU A 56 6.63 -14.27 4.29
C LEU A 56 6.44 -15.71 3.80
N GLN A 57 7.39 -16.60 4.11
CA GLN A 57 7.39 -17.95 3.54
C GLN A 57 6.15 -18.74 3.97
N ARG A 58 5.93 -18.84 5.30
CA ARG A 58 4.79 -19.60 5.83
C ARG A 58 3.45 -18.99 5.45
N GLY A 59 3.38 -17.67 5.38
CA GLY A 59 2.18 -16.97 4.93
C GLY A 59 1.83 -17.27 3.48
N CYS A 60 2.81 -17.26 2.59
CA CYS A 60 2.61 -17.62 1.18
C CYS A 60 2.17 -19.08 1.02
N GLU A 61 2.73 -20.01 1.78
CA GLU A 61 2.31 -21.44 1.77
C GLU A 61 0.83 -21.58 2.15
N ILE A 62 0.39 -20.91 3.22
CA ILE A 62 -1.01 -20.95 3.68
C ILE A 62 -1.94 -20.32 2.64
N LEU A 63 -1.57 -19.18 2.04
CA LEU A 63 -2.38 -18.53 1.01
C LEU A 63 -2.44 -19.35 -0.28
N ALA A 64 -1.36 -20.03 -0.66
CA ALA A 64 -1.35 -20.97 -1.78
C ALA A 64 -2.32 -22.14 -1.55
N GLU A 65 -2.36 -22.66 -0.33
CA GLU A 65 -3.32 -23.73 0.05
C GLU A 65 -4.78 -23.24 -0.04
N VAL A 66 -5.07 -21.99 0.36
CA VAL A 66 -6.40 -21.39 0.17
C VAL A 66 -6.75 -21.32 -1.32
N LYS A 67 -5.82 -20.83 -2.14
CA LYS A 67 -6.00 -20.72 -3.59
C LYS A 67 -6.28 -22.07 -4.24
N GLU A 68 -5.51 -23.08 -3.90
CA GLU A 68 -5.67 -24.44 -4.43
C GLU A 68 -6.99 -25.08 -4.00
N LYS A 69 -7.31 -24.99 -2.71
CA LYS A 69 -8.49 -25.68 -2.14
C LYS A 69 -9.82 -25.03 -2.54
N PHE A 70 -9.87 -23.69 -2.59
CA PHE A 70 -11.13 -22.96 -2.78
C PHE A 70 -11.24 -22.29 -4.16
N GLY A 71 -10.18 -22.26 -4.96
CA GLY A 71 -10.14 -21.57 -6.25
C GLY A 71 -10.21 -20.05 -6.14
N TYR A 72 -9.84 -19.49 -4.97
CA TYR A 72 -9.91 -18.05 -4.75
C TYR A 72 -8.76 -17.30 -5.40
N LYS A 73 -9.05 -16.09 -5.86
CA LYS A 73 -8.02 -15.09 -6.11
C LYS A 73 -7.51 -14.58 -4.76
N ILE A 74 -6.20 -14.37 -4.66
CA ILE A 74 -5.54 -13.99 -3.40
C ILE A 74 -5.07 -12.55 -3.46
N LEU A 75 -5.34 -11.80 -2.39
CA LEU A 75 -4.76 -10.49 -2.12
C LEU A 75 -3.97 -10.54 -0.81
N THR A 76 -2.73 -10.06 -0.84
CA THR A 76 -1.95 -9.82 0.38
C THR A 76 -1.07 -8.59 0.23
N ASP A 77 -0.66 -8.00 1.35
CA ASP A 77 0.18 -6.80 1.37
C ASP A 77 1.67 -7.14 1.44
N ILE A 78 2.48 -6.30 0.79
CA ILE A 78 3.94 -6.35 0.83
C ILE A 78 4.49 -5.08 1.48
N HIS A 79 5.63 -5.18 2.15
CA HIS A 79 6.22 -4.10 2.93
C HIS A 79 7.62 -3.72 2.46
N GLU A 80 8.32 -4.64 1.79
CA GLU A 80 9.67 -4.51 1.27
C GLU A 80 9.72 -4.92 -0.20
N SER A 81 10.59 -4.28 -0.98
CA SER A 81 10.67 -4.50 -2.43
C SER A 81 11.01 -5.96 -2.79
N TYR A 82 11.84 -6.64 -2.00
CA TYR A 82 12.20 -8.04 -2.24
C TYR A 82 11.04 -9.03 -2.07
N GLN A 83 9.96 -8.63 -1.40
CA GLN A 83 8.78 -9.46 -1.20
C GLN A 83 7.89 -9.54 -2.44
N ALA A 84 7.98 -8.58 -3.36
CA ALA A 84 7.07 -8.48 -4.49
C ALA A 84 7.07 -9.74 -5.37
N GLU A 85 8.24 -10.19 -5.78
CA GLU A 85 8.39 -11.35 -6.67
C GLU A 85 7.92 -12.68 -6.02
N PRO A 86 8.36 -13.08 -4.80
CA PRO A 86 7.90 -14.31 -4.19
C PRO A 86 6.40 -14.29 -3.86
N VAL A 87 5.85 -13.14 -3.45
CA VAL A 87 4.42 -13.02 -3.13
C VAL A 87 3.58 -13.10 -4.40
N ALA A 88 4.00 -12.49 -5.50
CA ALA A 88 3.28 -12.53 -6.78
C ALA A 88 3.15 -13.92 -7.40
N ARG A 89 3.93 -14.91 -6.96
CA ARG A 89 3.77 -16.31 -7.37
C ARG A 89 2.50 -16.95 -6.82
N VAL A 90 1.97 -16.39 -5.72
CA VAL A 90 0.77 -16.88 -5.04
C VAL A 90 -0.38 -15.88 -5.17
N ALA A 91 -0.12 -14.61 -4.90
CA ALA A 91 -1.13 -13.56 -4.87
C ALA A 91 -1.42 -13.01 -6.28
N ASP A 92 -2.70 -12.83 -6.57
CA ASP A 92 -3.19 -12.20 -7.80
C ASP A 92 -3.16 -10.66 -7.67
N VAL A 93 -3.18 -10.17 -6.43
CA VAL A 93 -3.12 -8.74 -6.10
C VAL A 93 -2.09 -8.49 -5.02
N LEU A 94 -1.12 -7.63 -5.30
CA LEU A 94 -0.17 -7.09 -4.33
C LEU A 94 -0.71 -5.78 -3.76
N GLN A 95 -0.93 -5.72 -2.46
CA GLN A 95 -1.36 -4.50 -1.80
C GLN A 95 -0.18 -3.71 -1.26
N ILE A 96 -0.16 -2.42 -1.58
CA ILE A 96 0.78 -1.44 -1.00
C ILE A 96 0.10 -0.80 0.21
N PRO A 97 0.65 -0.96 1.43
CA PRO A 97 0.10 -0.34 2.64
C PRO A 97 0.03 1.18 2.55
N ALA A 98 -0.93 1.78 3.29
CA ALA A 98 -1.18 3.21 3.24
C ALA A 98 0.04 4.08 3.58
N PHE A 99 0.84 3.69 4.56
CA PHE A 99 2.06 4.43 4.93
C PHE A 99 3.14 4.37 3.85
N LEU A 100 3.13 3.34 3.00
CA LEU A 100 4.12 3.08 1.96
C LEU A 100 3.64 3.49 0.55
N CYS A 101 2.48 4.12 0.43
CA CYS A 101 1.85 4.44 -0.85
C CYS A 101 2.69 5.34 -1.78
N ARG A 102 3.70 6.04 -1.26
CA ARG A 102 4.63 6.89 -2.02
C ARG A 102 6.02 6.26 -2.25
N GLN A 103 6.32 5.11 -1.64
CA GLN A 103 7.63 4.46 -1.74
C GLN A 103 7.89 3.96 -3.16
N THR A 104 8.81 4.66 -3.85
CA THR A 104 9.06 4.42 -5.29
C THR A 104 9.54 3.01 -5.55
N ASP A 105 10.54 2.53 -4.80
CA ASP A 105 11.13 1.21 -5.02
C ASP A 105 10.13 0.08 -4.78
N LEU A 106 9.24 0.23 -3.78
CA LEU A 106 8.18 -0.75 -3.50
C LEU A 106 7.14 -0.77 -4.63
N LEU A 107 6.72 0.41 -5.11
CA LEU A 107 5.78 0.53 -6.24
C LEU A 107 6.36 -0.06 -7.53
N VAL A 108 7.64 0.23 -7.82
CA VAL A 108 8.36 -0.31 -8.99
C VAL A 108 8.52 -1.83 -8.87
N ALA A 109 8.88 -2.35 -7.70
CA ALA A 109 8.99 -3.78 -7.47
C ALA A 109 7.65 -4.49 -7.69
N ALA A 110 6.55 -3.96 -7.12
CA ALA A 110 5.21 -4.50 -7.33
C ALA A 110 4.78 -4.42 -8.80
N ALA A 111 4.99 -3.28 -9.45
CA ALA A 111 4.68 -3.06 -10.86
C ALA A 111 5.46 -3.98 -11.80
N SER A 112 6.61 -4.46 -11.34
CA SER A 112 7.48 -5.37 -12.09
C SER A 112 6.96 -6.79 -12.15
N THR A 113 5.96 -7.13 -11.34
CA THR A 113 5.27 -8.42 -11.37
C THR A 113 4.05 -8.38 -12.31
N GLN A 114 3.43 -9.55 -12.53
CA GLN A 114 2.17 -9.66 -13.30
C GLN A 114 0.92 -9.47 -12.42
N ALA A 115 1.07 -9.42 -11.10
CA ALA A 115 -0.05 -9.24 -10.17
C ALA A 115 -0.64 -7.82 -10.28
N VAL A 116 -1.92 -7.67 -10.01
CA VAL A 116 -2.56 -6.36 -9.85
C VAL A 116 -1.91 -5.62 -8.69
N VAL A 117 -1.70 -4.31 -8.81
CA VAL A 117 -1.16 -3.47 -7.74
C VAL A 117 -2.29 -2.64 -7.14
N ASN A 118 -2.68 -2.96 -5.91
CA ASN A 118 -3.66 -2.20 -5.14
C ASN A 118 -2.97 -1.24 -4.18
N ILE A 119 -3.12 0.06 -4.37
CA ILE A 119 -2.42 1.08 -3.57
C ILE A 119 -3.40 1.70 -2.57
N LYS A 120 -3.21 1.44 -1.28
CA LYS A 120 -3.99 2.11 -0.23
C LYS A 120 -3.58 3.57 -0.09
N LYS A 121 -4.59 4.47 -0.10
CA LYS A 121 -4.33 5.90 0.10
C LYS A 121 -3.78 6.15 1.50
N GLY A 122 -2.65 6.86 1.57
CA GLY A 122 -2.11 7.33 2.85
C GLY A 122 -3.10 8.27 3.56
N GLN A 123 -3.24 8.12 4.87
CA GLN A 123 -4.11 8.97 5.68
C GLN A 123 -3.72 10.46 5.63
N PHE A 124 -2.47 10.72 5.27
CA PHE A 124 -1.84 12.05 5.17
C PHE A 124 -1.89 12.65 3.76
N LEU A 125 -2.45 11.92 2.76
CA LEU A 125 -2.49 12.37 1.36
C LEU A 125 -3.88 12.84 0.96
N SER A 126 -3.91 13.87 0.11
CA SER A 126 -5.11 14.22 -0.65
C SER A 126 -5.41 13.15 -1.71
N PRO A 127 -6.67 13.00 -2.14
CA PRO A 127 -7.02 12.07 -3.21
C PRO A 127 -6.30 12.37 -4.52
N GLN A 128 -6.07 13.65 -4.86
CA GLN A 128 -5.35 14.08 -6.06
C GLN A 128 -3.88 13.60 -6.05
N ALA A 129 -3.24 13.58 -4.88
CA ALA A 129 -1.85 13.17 -4.76
C ALA A 129 -1.63 11.67 -5.06
N MET A 130 -2.69 10.86 -5.03
CA MET A 130 -2.62 9.44 -5.40
C MET A 130 -2.32 9.21 -6.87
N LYS A 131 -2.59 10.21 -7.73
CA LYS A 131 -2.22 10.20 -9.15
C LYS A 131 -0.74 9.81 -9.34
N HIS A 132 0.17 10.40 -8.56
CA HIS A 132 1.60 10.14 -8.70
C HIS A 132 2.01 8.70 -8.39
N SER A 133 1.30 8.03 -7.49
CA SER A 133 1.56 6.61 -7.21
C SER A 133 1.09 5.72 -8.36
N VAL A 134 -0.04 6.05 -8.98
CA VAL A 134 -0.54 5.37 -10.19
C VAL A 134 0.43 5.58 -11.35
N GLU A 135 0.89 6.81 -11.59
CA GLU A 135 1.86 7.16 -12.64
C GLU A 135 3.14 6.31 -12.55
N LYS A 136 3.70 6.13 -11.36
CA LYS A 136 4.90 5.28 -11.16
C LYS A 136 4.67 3.84 -11.63
N VAL A 137 3.53 3.26 -11.28
CA VAL A 137 3.18 1.89 -11.69
C VAL A 137 2.98 1.82 -13.19
N LEU A 138 2.22 2.76 -13.78
CA LEU A 138 1.96 2.81 -15.22
C LEU A 138 3.26 2.99 -16.03
N GLN A 139 4.13 3.90 -15.64
CA GLN A 139 5.43 4.12 -16.30
C GLN A 139 6.30 2.87 -16.25
N THR A 140 6.36 2.20 -15.09
CA THR A 140 7.13 0.96 -14.96
C THR A 140 6.60 -0.14 -15.90
N ARG A 141 5.28 -0.30 -15.98
CA ARG A 141 4.65 -1.33 -16.82
C ARG A 141 4.73 -0.99 -18.31
N SER A 142 4.54 0.27 -18.68
CA SER A 142 4.67 0.73 -20.08
C SER A 142 6.08 0.53 -20.62
N ALA A 143 7.11 0.83 -19.83
CA ALA A 143 8.51 0.64 -20.23
C ALA A 143 8.85 -0.84 -20.48
N ARG A 144 8.22 -1.76 -19.77
CA ARG A 144 8.40 -3.23 -19.98
C ARG A 144 7.66 -3.76 -21.18
N ALA A 145 6.50 -3.22 -21.51
CA ALA A 145 5.75 -3.60 -22.72
C ALA A 145 6.45 -3.12 -23.99
N TYR A 146 7.33 -2.13 -23.90
CA TYR A 146 8.07 -1.53 -25.01
C TYR A 146 9.51 -2.02 -25.12
N THR A 147 9.86 -3.17 -24.57
CA THR A 147 11.13 -3.80 -24.93
C THR A 147 10.94 -4.40 -26.31
N PRO A 148 11.57 -3.87 -27.41
CA PRO A 148 11.49 -4.48 -28.71
C PRO A 148 11.96 -5.94 -28.56
N GLN A 149 11.18 -6.88 -29.01
CA GLN A 149 11.69 -8.23 -29.21
C GLN A 149 12.86 -8.08 -30.16
N SER A 150 14.08 -8.21 -29.65
CA SER A 150 15.28 -8.26 -30.45
C SER A 150 15.31 -9.53 -31.27
N GLY A 151 14.55 -9.52 -32.35
CA GLY A 151 14.53 -10.52 -33.40
C GLY A 151 15.19 -9.96 -34.66
N ALA A 152 16.48 -9.63 -34.57
CA ALA A 152 17.40 -9.58 -35.71
C ALA A 152 18.83 -9.52 -35.11
N ALA A 153 19.40 -10.66 -34.88
CA ALA A 153 20.82 -10.75 -34.63
C ALA A 153 21.57 -10.33 -35.90
N SER A 154 22.16 -9.15 -35.92
CA SER A 154 23.34 -8.91 -36.74
C SER A 154 24.53 -9.47 -35.99
N SER A 155 25.07 -10.54 -36.55
CA SER A 155 26.39 -11.06 -36.25
C SER A 155 27.42 -9.95 -36.44
N ASP A 156 28.01 -9.45 -35.34
CA ASP A 156 29.37 -8.93 -35.27
C ASP A 156 29.55 -8.25 -33.91
N THR A 157 30.09 -9.00 -32.97
CA THR A 157 31.07 -8.54 -31.95
C THR A 157 31.36 -9.71 -30.98
N LYS A 158 32.14 -10.65 -31.48
CA LYS A 158 33.06 -11.40 -30.62
C LYS A 158 34.29 -10.51 -30.39
N ALA A 159 34.44 -9.90 -29.23
CA ALA A 159 35.73 -9.55 -28.61
C ALA A 159 35.44 -8.64 -27.40
N ALA A 160 35.33 -9.19 -26.22
CA ALA A 160 35.69 -8.62 -24.91
C ALA A 160 35.20 -9.49 -23.75
N GLN A 161 35.65 -10.73 -23.76
CA GLN A 161 35.73 -11.53 -22.53
C GLN A 161 37.20 -11.86 -22.38
N ASN A 162 37.91 -11.17 -21.48
CA ASN A 162 39.02 -11.64 -20.69
C ASN A 162 39.68 -10.40 -20.05
N SER A 163 39.38 -10.21 -18.76
CA SER A 163 40.38 -9.75 -17.78
C SER A 163 39.64 -9.20 -16.55
N ALA A 164 39.52 -10.00 -15.57
CA ALA A 164 39.58 -9.62 -14.15
C ALA A 164 39.51 -10.92 -13.33
N ARG A 165 40.65 -11.54 -13.22
CA ARG A 165 40.95 -12.50 -12.14
C ARG A 165 41.91 -11.82 -11.18
N SER A 166 41.57 -12.04 -9.88
CA SER A 166 42.43 -12.01 -8.71
C SER A 166 43.07 -10.68 -8.27
N SER A 167 42.63 -10.24 -7.10
CA SER A 167 43.56 -9.92 -6.01
C SER A 167 42.81 -10.04 -4.68
N ASP A 168 43.08 -11.18 -4.01
CA ASP A 168 42.96 -11.30 -2.56
C ASP A 168 43.94 -10.33 -1.92
N THR A 169 43.54 -9.62 -0.87
CA THR A 169 44.44 -9.17 0.20
C THR A 169 43.63 -8.81 1.44
N GLU A 170 43.64 -9.71 2.36
CA GLU A 170 44.01 -9.58 3.78
C GLU A 170 43.33 -8.52 4.66
N ILE A 171 42.66 -9.09 5.61
CA ILE A 171 42.16 -8.58 6.89
C ILE A 171 43.37 -8.12 7.74
N CYS A 172 43.35 -6.91 8.26
CA CYS A 172 44.14 -6.52 9.43
C CYS A 172 43.22 -6.11 10.58
N ALA A 173 43.14 -6.97 11.56
CA ALA A 173 42.66 -6.68 12.90
C ALA A 173 43.71 -5.84 13.67
N ALA A 174 43.25 -4.82 14.34
CA ALA A 174 43.99 -4.21 15.43
C ALA A 174 43.07 -3.96 16.62
N GLN A 175 43.35 -4.71 17.66
CA GLN A 175 42.83 -4.54 19.02
C GLN A 175 43.66 -3.51 19.77
N ASN A 176 43.08 -3.08 20.90
CA ASN A 176 43.61 -2.38 22.08
C ASN A 176 43.44 -0.86 22.06
N GLY A 177 43.05 -0.24 23.15
CA GLY A 177 42.97 -0.65 24.56
C GLY A 177 42.36 0.54 25.37
N ALA A 178 41.88 0.18 26.52
CA ALA A 178 41.22 0.99 27.53
C ALA A 178 42.13 2.01 28.23
N GLN A 179 41.49 3.00 28.82
CA GLN A 179 41.71 3.68 30.11
C GLN A 179 41.22 5.13 30.00
N GLY A 180 40.26 5.63 30.71
CA GLY A 180 40.20 5.76 32.16
C GLY A 180 40.45 7.23 32.54
N GLY A 181 39.46 7.94 33.04
CA GLY A 181 39.67 9.28 33.59
C GLY A 181 38.34 10.01 33.83
N ALA A 182 37.83 9.87 35.04
CA ALA A 182 36.81 10.75 35.63
C ALA A 182 37.44 12.09 35.96
N ASN A 183 36.69 13.18 35.82
CA ASN A 183 36.69 14.24 36.82
C ASN A 183 35.48 15.17 36.71
N ASP A 184 34.98 15.44 37.87
CA ASP A 184 33.93 16.33 38.31
C ASP A 184 34.16 17.81 37.97
N GLY A 185 33.07 18.61 38.06
CA GLY A 185 33.16 20.03 38.30
C GLY A 185 32.03 20.86 37.70
N SER A 186 30.95 20.89 38.30
CA SER A 186 30.07 21.92 38.94
C SER A 186 30.09 23.36 38.42
N SER A 187 28.88 23.93 38.48
CA SER A 187 28.47 25.34 38.66
C SER A 187 28.32 26.18 37.42
N ALA A 188 27.14 26.64 37.15
CA ALA A 188 26.22 27.57 37.76
C ALA A 188 26.17 28.93 37.04
N LEU A 189 24.94 29.34 36.69
CA LEU A 189 24.35 30.67 36.77
C LEU A 189 24.74 31.81 35.80
N GLY A 190 23.68 32.43 35.31
CA GLY A 190 23.63 33.87 34.99
C GLY A 190 23.14 34.13 33.55
N ALA A 191 21.91 34.33 33.25
CA ALA A 191 21.02 35.46 33.44
C ALA A 191 21.32 36.69 32.54
N GLN A 192 20.25 37.00 31.75
CA GLN A 192 19.73 38.34 31.46
C GLN A 192 20.16 39.13 30.21
N ASN A 193 19.12 39.37 29.40
CA ASN A 193 18.68 40.67 28.83
C ASN A 193 19.57 41.35 27.78
N SER A 194 19.11 41.83 26.70
CA SER A 194 17.98 42.73 26.42
C SER A 194 17.96 43.17 24.95
N CYS A 195 16.78 43.41 24.44
CA CYS A 195 16.33 44.42 23.49
C CYS A 195 17.33 45.19 22.61
N GLY A 196 16.99 45.25 21.31
CA GLY A 196 17.48 46.31 20.45
C GLY A 196 16.92 46.19 19.03
N ALA A 197 15.78 46.85 18.78
CA ALA A 197 15.25 47.06 17.45
C ALA A 197 16.03 48.13 16.70
N ARG A 198 16.18 47.98 15.37
CA ARG A 198 15.98 49.03 14.34
C ARG A 198 16.38 48.54 12.95
N SER A 199 15.40 48.44 12.11
CA SER A 199 15.15 49.17 10.83
C SER A 199 16.35 49.39 9.90
N GLY A 200 16.17 48.93 8.66
CA GLY A 200 16.95 49.35 7.52
C GLY A 200 16.60 48.57 6.26
N VAL A 201 15.60 49.05 5.53
CA VAL A 201 15.27 48.65 4.16
C VAL A 201 16.39 49.08 3.22
N GLN A 202 16.86 48.22 2.34
CA GLN A 202 17.20 48.62 0.96
C GLN A 202 17.20 47.42 0.04
N ASN A 203 16.35 47.50 -0.97
CA ASN A 203 16.28 46.66 -2.16
C ASN A 203 17.55 46.86 -3.01
N SER A 204 18.11 45.78 -3.48
CA SER A 204 18.83 45.80 -4.76
C SER A 204 18.61 44.47 -5.48
N ALA A 205 17.82 44.54 -6.53
CA ALA A 205 17.59 43.48 -7.48
C ALA A 205 18.90 43.28 -8.30
N HIS A 206 19.45 42.07 -8.21
CA HIS A 206 20.35 41.58 -9.24
C HIS A 206 19.66 40.44 -9.99
N ALA A 207 19.32 40.75 -11.23
CA ALA A 207 18.94 39.79 -12.23
C ALA A 207 20.18 38.89 -12.54
N CYS A 208 20.04 37.61 -12.30
CA CYS A 208 20.94 36.62 -12.86
C CYS A 208 20.23 35.94 -14.03
N ASP A 209 20.70 36.23 -15.22
CA ASP A 209 20.37 35.49 -16.43
C ASP A 209 20.75 34.03 -16.27
N ALA A 210 19.75 33.16 -16.24
CA ALA A 210 19.90 31.71 -16.35
C ALA A 210 19.66 31.36 -17.83
N SER A 211 20.72 31.25 -18.59
CA SER A 211 20.68 30.68 -19.92
C SER A 211 20.24 29.21 -19.87
N SER A 212 19.21 28.95 -20.63
CA SER A 212 18.60 27.69 -21.00
C SER A 212 19.60 26.58 -21.33
N ALA A 213 19.61 25.53 -20.53
CA ALA A 213 19.96 24.18 -20.97
C ALA A 213 18.66 23.41 -21.12
N ALA A 214 18.11 23.41 -22.32
CA ALA A 214 16.97 22.58 -22.70
C ALA A 214 17.46 21.11 -22.73
N ASN A 215 17.14 20.37 -21.67
CA ASN A 215 17.16 18.90 -21.69
C ASN A 215 15.95 18.46 -22.50
N SER A 216 16.16 18.11 -23.74
CA SER A 216 15.21 17.42 -24.60
C SER A 216 15.07 15.97 -24.11
N ALA A 217 14.25 15.77 -23.06
CA ALA A 217 13.67 14.48 -22.80
C ALA A 217 12.60 14.25 -23.89
N GLN A 218 12.92 13.38 -24.84
CA GLN A 218 11.98 12.90 -25.83
C GLN A 218 10.78 12.30 -25.10
N SER A 219 9.64 13.01 -25.12
CA SER A 219 8.36 12.49 -24.70
C SER A 219 8.00 11.36 -25.65
N ALA A 220 8.04 10.13 -25.16
CA ALA A 220 7.38 9.02 -25.83
C ALA A 220 5.90 9.44 -25.99
N SER A 221 5.44 9.59 -27.22
CA SER A 221 4.09 9.93 -27.59
C SER A 221 3.12 8.93 -26.99
N GLN A 222 2.31 9.37 -26.02
CA GLN A 222 1.16 8.59 -25.55
C GLN A 222 0.21 8.39 -26.74
N PRO A 223 -0.36 7.18 -26.89
CA PRO A 223 -1.43 6.96 -27.86
C PRO A 223 -2.58 7.92 -27.50
N SER A 224 -2.92 8.77 -28.44
CA SER A 224 -3.96 9.79 -28.36
C SER A 224 -5.32 9.13 -28.09
N GLY A 225 -5.86 9.27 -26.87
CA GLY A 225 -7.27 9.05 -26.58
C GLY A 225 -7.63 8.22 -25.33
N GLU A 226 -6.73 7.44 -24.73
CA GLU A 226 -7.08 6.61 -23.56
C GLU A 226 -6.83 7.37 -22.25
N GLY A 227 -7.87 7.47 -21.40
CA GLY A 227 -7.77 8.13 -20.10
C GLY A 227 -6.89 7.36 -19.12
N MET A 228 -6.39 8.05 -18.07
CA MET A 228 -5.53 7.44 -17.06
C MET A 228 -6.22 6.28 -16.34
N HIS A 229 -7.52 6.40 -16.07
CA HIS A 229 -8.33 5.34 -15.47
C HIS A 229 -8.34 4.06 -16.34
N ASP A 230 -8.50 4.19 -17.65
CA ASP A 230 -8.54 3.04 -18.55
C ASP A 230 -7.17 2.38 -18.68
N LEU A 231 -6.11 3.18 -18.73
CA LEU A 231 -4.73 2.69 -18.63
C LEU A 231 -4.51 1.92 -17.33
N ALA A 232 -4.93 2.48 -16.19
CA ALA A 232 -4.80 1.82 -14.90
C ALA A 232 -5.59 0.50 -14.84
N ARG A 233 -6.80 0.47 -15.37
CA ARG A 233 -7.60 -0.76 -15.50
C ARG A 233 -6.87 -1.81 -16.35
N ARG A 234 -6.37 -1.43 -17.52
CA ARG A 234 -5.64 -2.31 -18.42
C ARG A 234 -4.35 -2.86 -17.83
N TYR A 235 -3.62 -2.00 -17.12
CA TYR A 235 -2.37 -2.37 -16.47
C TYR A 235 -2.55 -2.95 -15.06
N GLY A 236 -3.79 -3.17 -14.59
CA GLY A 236 -4.07 -3.77 -13.29
C GLY A 236 -3.60 -2.90 -12.12
N VAL A 237 -3.99 -1.65 -12.08
CA VAL A 237 -3.71 -0.73 -10.96
C VAL A 237 -5.02 -0.33 -10.32
N TRP A 238 -5.12 -0.49 -8.99
CA TRP A 238 -6.27 -0.06 -8.19
C TRP A 238 -5.83 0.91 -7.10
N LEU A 239 -6.74 1.79 -6.70
CA LEU A 239 -6.61 2.64 -5.54
C LEU A 239 -7.59 2.20 -4.46
N THR A 240 -7.19 2.29 -3.19
CA THR A 240 -8.07 2.00 -2.05
C THR A 240 -8.17 3.21 -1.12
N GLU A 241 -9.38 3.77 -0.99
CA GLU A 241 -9.71 4.78 0.03
C GLU A 241 -9.88 4.09 1.39
N ARG A 242 -9.32 4.67 2.46
CA ARG A 242 -9.36 4.14 3.82
C ARG A 242 -9.45 5.20 4.92
N GLY A 243 -9.79 6.43 4.56
CA GLY A 243 -9.85 7.57 5.46
C GLY A 243 -8.59 8.43 5.48
N SER A 244 -8.75 9.64 5.96
CA SER A 244 -7.72 10.64 6.18
C SER A 244 -7.64 11.00 7.66
N THR A 245 -6.45 11.32 8.15
CA THR A 245 -6.24 11.75 9.52
C THR A 245 -6.98 13.05 9.78
N PHE A 246 -7.73 13.11 10.88
CA PHE A 246 -8.39 14.31 11.37
C PHE A 246 -8.08 14.49 12.84
N GLY A 247 -7.30 15.52 13.17
CA GLY A 247 -6.77 15.69 14.53
C GLY A 247 -5.81 14.56 14.92
N TYR A 248 -5.83 14.16 16.18
CA TYR A 248 -4.85 13.22 16.76
C TYR A 248 -5.35 11.77 16.88
N GLY A 249 -6.61 11.48 16.69
CA GLY A 249 -7.13 10.16 17.01
C GLY A 249 -8.17 9.58 16.07
N ASN A 250 -8.73 10.37 15.17
CA ASN A 250 -9.82 9.96 14.31
C ASN A 250 -9.41 9.92 12.84
N LEU A 251 -10.12 9.09 12.08
CA LEU A 251 -10.11 9.12 10.63
C LEU A 251 -11.45 9.63 10.12
N ILE A 252 -11.42 10.40 9.05
CA ILE A 252 -12.61 10.87 8.33
C ILE A 252 -12.52 10.41 6.89
N VAL A 253 -13.63 9.95 6.33
CA VAL A 253 -13.77 9.69 4.91
C VAL A 253 -14.46 10.88 4.26
N ASP A 254 -13.75 11.55 3.38
CA ASP A 254 -14.35 12.49 2.45
C ASP A 254 -14.88 11.70 1.24
N MET A 255 -16.19 11.55 1.14
CA MET A 255 -16.82 10.80 0.05
C MET A 255 -16.51 11.37 -1.35
N ARG A 256 -16.11 12.64 -1.45
CA ARG A 256 -15.64 13.27 -2.70
C ARG A 256 -14.30 12.70 -3.16
N SER A 257 -13.52 12.08 -2.25
CA SER A 257 -12.27 11.43 -2.61
C SER A 257 -12.46 10.27 -3.59
N LEU A 258 -13.61 9.61 -3.53
CA LEU A 258 -13.90 8.43 -4.35
C LEU A 258 -13.99 8.80 -5.85
N PRO A 259 -14.84 9.73 -6.30
CA PRO A 259 -14.86 10.12 -7.70
C PRO A 259 -13.55 10.77 -8.16
N ILE A 260 -12.87 11.55 -7.31
CA ILE A 260 -11.57 12.15 -7.65
C ILE A 260 -10.53 11.08 -7.95
N MET A 261 -10.41 10.05 -7.11
CA MET A 261 -9.45 8.96 -7.34
C MET A 261 -9.86 8.08 -8.54
N ARG A 262 -11.17 7.95 -8.82
CA ARG A 262 -11.65 7.20 -10.00
C ARG A 262 -11.23 7.82 -11.33
N GLU A 263 -10.84 9.10 -11.37
CA GLU A 263 -10.23 9.70 -12.55
C GLU A 263 -8.87 9.06 -12.90
N PHE A 264 -8.20 8.45 -11.92
CA PHE A 264 -6.84 7.91 -12.08
C PHE A 264 -6.80 6.38 -12.19
N ALA A 265 -7.67 5.67 -11.47
CA ALA A 265 -7.72 4.21 -11.44
C ALA A 265 -9.05 3.70 -10.86
N PRO A 266 -9.42 2.41 -11.06
CA PRO A 266 -10.50 1.78 -10.31
C PRO A 266 -10.31 1.95 -8.80
N VAL A 267 -11.41 2.28 -8.09
CA VAL A 267 -11.38 2.61 -6.65
C VAL A 267 -12.08 1.54 -5.82
N ILE A 268 -11.36 1.03 -4.83
CA ILE A 268 -11.86 0.16 -3.78
C ILE A 268 -12.12 1.00 -2.53
N PHE A 269 -13.23 0.78 -1.85
CA PHE A 269 -13.51 1.38 -0.56
C PHE A 269 -13.22 0.41 0.58
N ASP A 270 -12.23 0.73 1.42
CA ASP A 270 -11.90 -0.02 2.62
C ASP A 270 -12.79 0.44 3.78
N ALA A 271 -13.88 -0.26 4.00
CA ALA A 271 -14.85 0.08 5.02
C ALA A 271 -14.36 -0.27 6.44
N THR A 272 -13.43 -1.22 6.57
CA THR A 272 -12.88 -1.65 7.86
C THR A 272 -11.92 -0.62 8.43
N HIS A 273 -10.92 -0.21 7.65
CA HIS A 273 -9.92 0.71 8.16
C HIS A 273 -10.38 2.17 8.19
N SER A 274 -11.49 2.49 7.53
CA SER A 274 -12.12 3.82 7.58
C SER A 274 -12.69 4.17 8.94
N VAL A 275 -12.94 3.18 9.81
CA VAL A 275 -13.47 3.37 11.18
C VAL A 275 -12.40 3.21 12.25
N GLN A 276 -11.13 3.13 11.87
CA GLN A 276 -9.99 3.03 12.78
C GLN A 276 -9.81 4.31 13.60
N MET A 277 -9.35 4.13 14.85
CA MET A 277 -8.91 5.19 15.75
C MET A 277 -7.43 4.93 16.10
N PRO A 278 -6.48 5.35 15.25
CA PRO A 278 -5.09 4.86 15.28
C PRO A 278 -4.31 5.25 16.55
N SER A 279 -4.73 6.30 17.25
CA SER A 279 -3.94 6.92 18.35
C SER A 279 -4.54 6.69 19.74
N ILE A 280 -5.53 5.81 19.88
CA ILE A 280 -6.21 5.59 21.16
C ILE A 280 -5.74 4.26 21.76
N GLY A 281 -4.73 4.31 22.67
CA GLY A 281 -4.29 3.18 23.48
C GLY A 281 -3.07 2.42 22.91
N ALA A 282 -2.73 1.29 23.55
CA ALA A 282 -1.61 0.42 23.19
C ALA A 282 -1.87 -0.38 21.90
N THR A 283 -3.12 -0.45 21.46
CA THR A 283 -3.56 -1.09 20.21
C THR A 283 -4.43 -0.12 19.41
N SER A 284 -4.45 -0.25 18.10
CA SER A 284 -5.36 0.53 17.25
C SER A 284 -6.81 0.25 17.65
N GLY A 285 -7.50 1.29 18.13
CA GLY A 285 -8.93 1.26 18.38
C GLY A 285 -9.76 1.39 17.12
N GLY A 286 -11.07 1.39 17.28
CA GLY A 286 -12.03 1.61 16.20
C GLY A 286 -13.45 1.25 16.60
N ASP A 287 -14.39 1.45 15.68
CA ASP A 287 -15.80 1.16 15.92
C ASP A 287 -16.47 0.54 14.68
N SER A 288 -16.52 -0.77 14.65
CA SER A 288 -17.11 -1.52 13.53
C SER A 288 -18.60 -1.24 13.31
N ARG A 289 -19.31 -0.62 14.27
CA ARG A 289 -20.71 -0.23 14.10
C ARG A 289 -20.89 0.74 12.94
N PHE A 290 -19.87 1.55 12.62
CA PHE A 290 -19.92 2.52 11.51
C PHE A 290 -19.58 1.91 10.15
N VAL A 291 -19.03 0.71 10.06
CA VAL A 291 -18.69 0.04 8.78
C VAL A 291 -19.89 -0.01 7.82
N PRO A 292 -21.10 -0.44 8.23
CA PRO A 292 -22.24 -0.50 7.31
C PRO A 292 -22.71 0.87 6.81
N TYR A 293 -22.54 1.92 7.61
CA TYR A 293 -22.92 3.28 7.21
C TYR A 293 -21.99 3.83 6.14
N LEU A 294 -20.68 3.72 6.36
CA LEU A 294 -19.68 4.19 5.40
C LEU A 294 -19.70 3.36 4.11
N ALA A 295 -19.88 2.04 4.23
CA ALA A 295 -19.98 1.17 3.06
C ALA A 295 -21.18 1.53 2.16
N ARG A 296 -22.35 1.78 2.74
CA ARG A 296 -23.54 2.22 1.99
C ARG A 296 -23.34 3.59 1.36
N ALA A 297 -22.72 4.53 2.06
CA ALA A 297 -22.41 5.84 1.50
C ALA A 297 -21.45 5.72 0.31
N ALA A 298 -20.39 4.93 0.41
CA ALA A 298 -19.46 4.67 -0.69
C ALA A 298 -20.14 3.94 -1.86
N ALA A 299 -21.05 2.99 -1.58
CA ALA A 299 -21.85 2.34 -2.61
C ALA A 299 -22.73 3.33 -3.38
N ALA A 300 -23.31 4.30 -2.67
CA ALA A 300 -24.16 5.34 -3.28
C ALA A 300 -23.36 6.36 -4.11
N VAL A 301 -22.12 6.65 -3.72
CA VAL A 301 -21.20 7.49 -4.52
C VAL A 301 -20.75 6.77 -5.80
N GLY A 302 -20.60 5.46 -5.73
CA GLY A 302 -20.10 4.61 -6.81
C GLY A 302 -18.60 4.32 -6.68
N VAL A 303 -18.28 3.07 -6.42
CA VAL A 303 -16.93 2.51 -6.33
C VAL A 303 -16.86 1.20 -7.12
N ASP A 304 -15.65 0.80 -7.52
CA ASP A 304 -15.45 -0.42 -8.30
C ASP A 304 -15.45 -1.66 -7.41
N GLY A 305 -15.20 -1.48 -6.10
CA GLY A 305 -15.22 -2.58 -5.15
C GLY A 305 -15.16 -2.17 -3.69
N PHE A 306 -15.22 -3.18 -2.83
CA PHE A 306 -15.16 -3.03 -1.38
C PHE A 306 -14.10 -3.94 -0.77
N PHE A 307 -13.53 -3.46 0.32
CA PHE A 307 -12.59 -4.18 1.15
C PHE A 307 -13.16 -4.28 2.58
N TYR A 308 -13.26 -5.52 3.08
CA TYR A 308 -13.72 -5.80 4.44
C TYR A 308 -12.79 -6.78 5.14
N GLU A 309 -12.42 -6.50 6.37
CA GLU A 309 -11.84 -7.51 7.25
C GLU A 309 -12.91 -8.18 8.08
N THR A 310 -12.82 -9.49 8.20
CA THR A 310 -13.79 -10.30 8.93
C THR A 310 -13.10 -11.38 9.77
N HIS A 311 -13.68 -11.68 10.92
CA HIS A 311 -13.18 -12.72 11.81
C HIS A 311 -14.36 -13.45 12.44
N PRO A 312 -14.28 -14.77 12.71
CA PRO A 312 -15.35 -15.51 13.38
C PRO A 312 -15.69 -14.95 14.76
N ASP A 313 -14.68 -14.45 15.46
CA ASP A 313 -14.76 -13.82 16.77
C ASP A 313 -13.86 -12.57 16.83
N PRO A 314 -14.35 -11.40 16.36
CA PRO A 314 -13.55 -10.18 16.31
C PRO A 314 -13.00 -9.74 17.67
N ALA A 315 -13.66 -10.08 18.77
CA ALA A 315 -13.23 -9.67 20.11
C ALA A 315 -11.92 -10.34 20.54
N HIS A 316 -11.61 -11.51 20.01
CA HIS A 316 -10.39 -12.26 20.29
C HIS A 316 -9.38 -12.26 19.13
N ALA A 317 -9.61 -11.46 18.10
CA ALA A 317 -8.68 -11.34 16.99
C ALA A 317 -7.36 -10.70 17.43
N LEU A 318 -6.24 -11.22 16.91
CA LEU A 318 -4.89 -10.75 17.25
C LEU A 318 -4.50 -9.42 16.58
N SER A 319 -5.34 -8.92 15.66
CA SER A 319 -5.17 -7.65 14.96
C SER A 319 -6.50 -7.05 14.58
N ASP A 320 -6.64 -5.73 14.73
CA ASP A 320 -7.74 -4.88 14.26
C ASP A 320 -9.18 -5.33 14.64
N GLY A 321 -9.32 -6.15 15.69
CA GLY A 321 -10.60 -6.70 16.15
C GLY A 321 -11.73 -5.67 16.26
N PRO A 322 -11.53 -4.50 16.88
CA PRO A 322 -12.56 -3.47 17.02
C PRO A 322 -13.14 -2.96 15.69
N ASN A 323 -12.42 -3.14 14.58
CA ASN A 323 -12.82 -2.67 13.25
C ASN A 323 -13.45 -3.78 12.40
N MET A 324 -13.23 -5.04 12.74
CA MET A 324 -13.68 -6.17 11.94
C MET A 324 -15.16 -6.47 12.12
N LEU A 325 -15.75 -6.97 11.06
CA LEU A 325 -17.09 -7.54 11.08
C LEU A 325 -17.01 -9.05 11.41
N ASN A 326 -18.02 -9.57 12.10
CA ASN A 326 -18.22 -11.01 12.08
C ASN A 326 -18.83 -11.45 10.73
N LEU A 327 -18.85 -12.75 10.47
CA LEU A 327 -19.29 -13.30 9.18
C LEU A 327 -20.74 -12.93 8.82
N GLN A 328 -21.65 -12.89 9.81
CA GLN A 328 -23.05 -12.52 9.56
C GLN A 328 -23.19 -11.02 9.23
N GLN A 329 -22.44 -10.17 9.91
CA GLN A 329 -22.42 -8.74 9.64
C GLN A 329 -21.86 -8.46 8.24
N LEU A 330 -20.79 -9.17 7.84
CA LEU A 330 -20.23 -9.08 6.50
C LEU A 330 -21.28 -9.42 5.42
N GLU A 331 -22.01 -10.50 5.59
CA GLU A 331 -23.08 -10.89 4.65
C GLU A 331 -24.12 -9.80 4.45
N ARG A 332 -24.58 -9.22 5.56
CA ARG A 332 -25.57 -8.14 5.51
C ARG A 332 -25.06 -6.91 4.80
N VAL A 333 -23.84 -6.49 5.09
CA VAL A 333 -23.29 -5.27 4.48
C VAL A 333 -23.00 -5.47 3.00
N VAL A 334 -22.49 -6.64 2.59
CA VAL A 334 -22.26 -6.97 1.17
C VAL A 334 -23.59 -6.98 0.40
N ALA A 335 -24.63 -7.61 0.95
CA ALA A 335 -25.95 -7.60 0.32
C ALA A 335 -26.52 -6.17 0.15
N GLN A 336 -26.34 -5.31 1.15
CA GLN A 336 -26.79 -3.91 1.10
C GLN A 336 -26.02 -3.10 0.05
N THR A 337 -24.71 -3.22 0.00
CA THR A 337 -23.88 -2.47 -0.97
C THR A 337 -24.14 -2.91 -2.41
N LEU A 338 -24.33 -4.22 -2.64
CA LEU A 338 -24.74 -4.74 -3.94
C LEU A 338 -26.12 -4.20 -4.38
N ALA A 339 -27.09 -4.19 -3.48
CA ALA A 339 -28.42 -3.67 -3.79
C ALA A 339 -28.39 -2.19 -4.17
N ILE A 340 -27.60 -1.38 -3.45
CA ILE A 340 -27.43 0.06 -3.74
C ILE A 340 -26.77 0.25 -5.10
N GLN A 341 -25.65 -0.45 -5.37
CA GLN A 341 -24.96 -0.34 -6.66
C GLN A 341 -25.87 -0.74 -7.82
N LYS A 342 -26.60 -1.85 -7.68
CA LYS A 342 -27.56 -2.30 -8.68
C LYS A 342 -28.67 -1.27 -8.93
N ALA A 343 -29.18 -0.63 -7.88
CA ALA A 343 -30.22 0.39 -7.99
C ALA A 343 -29.75 1.65 -8.73
N LEU A 344 -28.44 1.92 -8.68
CA LEU A 344 -27.81 3.09 -9.33
C LEU A 344 -27.17 2.76 -10.70
N GLY A 345 -27.26 1.51 -11.15
CA GLY A 345 -26.73 1.09 -12.45
C GLY A 345 -25.22 0.89 -12.50
N PHE A 346 -24.59 0.63 -11.34
CA PHE A 346 -23.16 0.31 -11.27
C PHE A 346 -22.89 -1.18 -11.41
#